data_d695414a2aac99c6aaa2995a664525d7
#
_entry.id   d695414a2aac99c6aaa2995a664525d7
#
_cell.length_a   1.000
_cell.length_b   1.000
_cell.length_c   1.000
_cell.angle_alpha   90.00
_cell.angle_beta   90.00
_cell.angle_gamma   90.00
#
_symmetry.space_group_name_H-M   'P 1'
#
loop_
_entity.id
_entity.type
_entity.pdbx_description
1 polymer ?
#
loop_
_entity_poly.entity_id
_entity_poly.type
_entity_poly.pdbx_seq_one_letter_code
_entity_poly.pdbx_strand_id
1 'polypeptide(L)'
;MTPYMDPMIPVFENAKKVAANIPEVGERGNYTSDMFTADFPQFFRKTEVEGEQPTYTPLLPQTMLTSFIDMANTSIIPSRWGEQWRYASGLYVAHYSAMYLKTYADGSPSAQVVASKSSQKGNVASAKMGDTTVSYDNGAINAGTEKWGTWNSTQYGAQLATMARMIGIGGMYVI
;
A
#
# COMPACT_ATOMS: atom_id res chain seq x y z
N MET A 1 -34.53 -37.89 -23.54
CA MET A 1 -33.80 -36.98 -24.42
C MET A 1 -32.93 -36.12 -23.54
N THR A 2 -31.65 -36.46 -23.37
CA THR A 2 -30.71 -35.66 -22.59
C THR A 2 -30.33 -34.45 -23.43
N PRO A 3 -30.40 -33.22 -22.89
CA PRO A 3 -30.00 -32.04 -23.64
C PRO A 3 -28.49 -32.15 -23.95
N TYR A 4 -28.13 -31.98 -25.20
CA TYR A 4 -26.75 -31.92 -25.66
C TYR A 4 -26.11 -30.64 -25.05
N MET A 5 -25.21 -30.81 -24.11
CA MET A 5 -24.46 -29.70 -23.53
C MET A 5 -23.23 -29.44 -24.41
N ASP A 6 -23.19 -28.30 -25.06
CA ASP A 6 -22.07 -27.90 -25.89
C ASP A 6 -20.79 -27.79 -24.97
N PRO A 7 -19.76 -28.59 -25.24
CA PRO A 7 -18.53 -28.58 -24.39
C PRO A 7 -17.78 -27.26 -24.44
N MET A 8 -18.09 -26.36 -25.37
CA MET A 8 -17.47 -25.04 -25.51
C MET A 8 -18.02 -23.99 -24.54
N ILE A 9 -19.26 -24.19 -24.03
CA ILE A 9 -19.91 -23.22 -23.12
C ILE A 9 -19.03 -22.91 -21.88
N PRO A 10 -18.48 -23.90 -21.12
CA PRO A 10 -17.66 -23.61 -19.97
C PRO A 10 -16.35 -22.90 -20.31
N VAL A 11 -15.79 -23.13 -21.50
CA VAL A 11 -14.59 -22.45 -21.98
C VAL A 11 -14.86 -20.97 -22.22
N PHE A 12 -15.99 -20.64 -22.84
CA PHE A 12 -16.40 -19.24 -23.07
C PHE A 12 -16.72 -18.51 -21.77
N GLU A 13 -17.37 -19.17 -20.81
CA GLU A 13 -17.67 -18.56 -19.52
C GLU A 13 -16.37 -18.31 -18.70
N ASN A 14 -15.43 -19.22 -18.74
CA ASN A 14 -14.12 -19.01 -18.11
C ASN A 14 -13.31 -17.91 -18.81
N ALA A 15 -13.35 -17.84 -20.14
CA ALA A 15 -12.72 -16.77 -20.90
C ALA A 15 -13.32 -15.40 -20.58
N LYS A 16 -14.65 -15.31 -20.44
CA LYS A 16 -15.32 -14.07 -19.99
C LYS A 16 -14.89 -13.66 -18.59
N LYS A 17 -14.79 -14.60 -17.64
CA LYS A 17 -14.33 -14.30 -16.28
C LYS A 17 -12.89 -13.79 -16.27
N VAL A 18 -12.01 -14.39 -17.07
CA VAL A 18 -10.61 -13.93 -17.21
C VAL A 18 -10.57 -12.55 -17.87
N ALA A 19 -11.37 -12.33 -18.93
CA ALA A 19 -11.45 -11.04 -19.61
C ALA A 19 -12.02 -9.93 -18.71
N ALA A 20 -12.99 -10.24 -17.85
CA ALA A 20 -13.56 -9.30 -16.90
C ALA A 20 -12.54 -8.88 -15.81
N ASN A 21 -11.49 -9.66 -15.61
CA ASN A 21 -10.41 -9.32 -14.66
C ASN A 21 -9.24 -8.56 -15.32
N ILE A 22 -9.34 -8.25 -16.61
CA ILE A 22 -8.39 -7.38 -17.30
C ILE A 22 -8.88 -5.94 -17.13
N PRO A 23 -8.06 -5.03 -16.53
CA PRO A 23 -8.45 -3.63 -16.39
C PRO A 23 -8.73 -2.99 -17.75
N GLU A 24 -9.73 -2.13 -17.80
CA GLU A 24 -9.96 -1.31 -18.98
C GLU A 24 -8.78 -0.38 -19.23
N VAL A 25 -8.52 -0.08 -20.51
CA VAL A 25 -7.46 0.85 -20.88
C VAL A 25 -7.78 2.23 -20.31
N GLY A 26 -6.89 2.76 -19.48
CA GLY A 26 -7.07 4.05 -18.84
C GLY A 26 -7.90 4.00 -17.54
N GLU A 27 -8.28 2.80 -17.05
CA GLU A 27 -8.92 2.70 -15.74
C GLU A 27 -8.01 3.25 -14.65
N ARG A 28 -8.59 4.08 -13.81
CA ARG A 28 -7.90 4.75 -12.73
C ARG A 28 -8.77 4.78 -11.48
N GLY A 29 -8.15 4.72 -10.30
CA GLY A 29 -8.83 4.94 -9.05
C GLY A 29 -9.19 6.41 -8.83
N ASN A 30 -10.04 6.64 -7.83
CA ASN A 30 -10.48 7.98 -7.40
C ASN A 30 -10.21 8.22 -5.90
N TYR A 31 -9.13 7.63 -5.38
CA TYR A 31 -8.70 7.86 -3.99
C TYR A 31 -8.28 9.33 -3.80
N THR A 32 -8.72 9.95 -2.71
CA THR A 32 -8.52 11.37 -2.45
C THR A 32 -7.76 11.64 -1.15
N SER A 33 -7.28 12.87 -0.98
CA SER A 33 -6.65 13.32 0.27
C SER A 33 -7.58 13.21 1.47
N ASP A 34 -8.87 13.50 1.28
CA ASP A 34 -9.87 13.40 2.36
C ASP A 34 -10.10 11.96 2.80
N MET A 35 -10.13 11.02 1.84
CA MET A 35 -10.18 9.59 2.14
C MET A 35 -8.93 9.17 2.91
N PHE A 36 -7.74 9.62 2.49
CA PHE A 36 -6.51 9.30 3.19
C PHE A 36 -6.47 9.88 4.61
N THR A 37 -6.97 11.11 4.80
CA THR A 37 -7.09 11.74 6.13
C THR A 37 -8.01 10.93 7.05
N ALA A 38 -9.12 10.45 6.51
CA ALA A 38 -10.09 9.64 7.28
C ALA A 38 -9.55 8.25 7.62
N ASP A 39 -8.86 7.60 6.67
CA ASP A 39 -8.40 6.21 6.80
C ASP A 39 -7.06 6.11 7.57
N PHE A 40 -6.19 7.14 7.45
CA PHE A 40 -4.84 7.17 8.03
C PHE A 40 -4.53 8.50 8.73
N PRO A 41 -5.30 8.89 9.77
CA PRO A 41 -5.16 10.19 10.45
C PRO A 41 -3.78 10.40 11.10
N GLN A 42 -3.02 9.32 11.35
CA GLN A 42 -1.66 9.39 11.91
C GLN A 42 -0.64 10.10 11.01
N PHE A 43 -0.94 10.34 9.74
CA PHE A 43 -0.11 11.13 8.82
C PHE A 43 -0.45 12.61 8.82
N PHE A 44 -1.37 13.03 9.71
CA PHE A 44 -1.82 14.40 9.81
C PHE A 44 -1.66 14.93 11.24
N ARG A 45 -1.37 16.21 11.35
CA ARG A 45 -1.48 16.95 12.61
C ARG A 45 -2.89 17.48 12.73
N LYS A 46 -3.58 17.04 13.75
CA LYS A 46 -4.90 17.59 14.12
C LYS A 46 -4.70 18.89 14.91
N THR A 47 -5.32 19.96 14.48
CA THR A 47 -5.40 21.23 15.21
C THR A 47 -6.86 21.48 15.58
N GLU A 48 -7.12 21.62 16.86
CA GLU A 48 -8.44 21.94 17.39
C GLU A 48 -8.47 23.40 17.85
N VAL A 49 -9.44 24.16 17.37
CA VAL A 49 -9.75 25.51 17.81
C VAL A 49 -11.15 25.47 18.41
N GLU A 50 -11.32 26.05 19.61
CA GLU A 50 -12.59 26.03 20.29
C GLU A 50 -13.69 26.73 19.45
N GLY A 51 -14.77 26.00 19.18
CA GLY A 51 -15.89 26.47 18.34
C GLY A 51 -15.71 26.24 16.82
N GLU A 52 -14.60 25.67 16.35
CA GLU A 52 -14.35 25.37 14.95
C GLU A 52 -14.22 23.85 14.68
N GLN A 53 -14.40 23.46 13.42
CA GLN A 53 -14.14 22.08 13.02
C GLN A 53 -12.63 21.79 13.06
N PRO A 54 -12.21 20.59 13.49
CA PRO A 54 -10.80 20.25 13.57
C PRO A 54 -10.15 20.28 12.17
N THR A 55 -9.00 20.93 12.08
CA THR A 55 -8.22 21.03 10.85
C THR A 55 -7.13 19.96 10.84
N TYR A 56 -6.94 19.29 9.70
CA TYR A 56 -5.94 18.27 9.51
C TYR A 56 -4.87 18.76 8.52
N THR A 57 -3.65 18.91 9.01
CA THR A 57 -2.49 19.33 8.18
C THR A 57 -1.58 18.13 7.96
N PRO A 58 -1.24 17.76 6.71
CA PRO A 58 -0.37 16.63 6.44
C PRO A 58 1.02 16.87 7.02
N LEU A 59 1.64 15.80 7.53
CA LEU A 59 3.02 15.82 8.06
C LEU A 59 4.08 15.92 6.95
N LEU A 60 3.69 15.64 5.72
CA LEU A 60 4.53 15.76 4.52
C LEU A 60 4.03 16.89 3.63
N PRO A 61 4.88 17.43 2.72
CA PRO A 61 4.43 18.46 1.78
C PRO A 61 3.23 18.00 0.97
N GLN A 62 2.24 18.88 0.79
CA GLN A 62 1.00 18.58 0.07
C GLN A 62 1.26 18.07 -1.36
N THR A 63 2.26 18.61 -2.03
CA THR A 63 2.65 18.17 -3.38
C THR A 63 3.09 16.71 -3.41
N MET A 64 3.82 16.25 -2.37
CA MET A 64 4.24 14.86 -2.25
C MET A 64 3.07 13.94 -1.95
N LEU A 65 2.18 14.36 -1.05
CA LEU A 65 0.95 13.61 -0.76
C LEU A 65 0.10 13.43 -2.03
N THR A 66 -0.11 14.51 -2.78
CA THR A 66 -0.86 14.44 -4.06
C THR A 66 -0.18 13.49 -5.05
N SER A 67 1.14 13.55 -5.18
CA SER A 67 1.88 12.64 -6.06
C SER A 67 1.71 11.17 -5.65
N PHE A 68 1.75 10.86 -4.36
CA PHE A 68 1.55 9.48 -3.88
C PHE A 68 0.11 9.01 -4.09
N ILE A 69 -0.87 9.89 -3.95
CA ILE A 69 -2.28 9.60 -4.26
C ILE A 69 -2.45 9.31 -5.76
N ASP A 70 -1.82 10.11 -6.62
CA ASP A 70 -1.85 9.91 -8.07
C ASP A 70 -1.21 8.58 -8.48
N MET A 71 -0.08 8.24 -7.86
CA MET A 71 0.56 6.94 -8.06
C MET A 71 -0.34 5.78 -7.59
N ALA A 72 -1.00 5.92 -6.43
CA ALA A 72 -1.94 4.92 -5.94
C ALA A 72 -3.10 4.72 -6.93
N ASN A 73 -3.69 5.81 -7.41
CA ASN A 73 -4.81 5.78 -8.36
C ASN A 73 -4.47 5.13 -9.70
N THR A 74 -3.20 5.17 -10.11
CA THR A 74 -2.74 4.50 -11.34
C THR A 74 -2.31 3.06 -11.13
N SER A 75 -1.88 2.71 -9.91
CA SER A 75 -1.32 1.38 -9.60
C SER A 75 -2.35 0.43 -9.01
N ILE A 76 -3.28 0.95 -8.20
CA ILE A 76 -4.30 0.17 -7.49
C ILE A 76 -5.64 0.34 -8.21
N ILE A 77 -5.92 -0.58 -9.12
CA ILE A 77 -7.05 -0.47 -10.06
C ILE A 77 -8.32 -1.03 -9.40
N PRO A 78 -9.44 -0.26 -9.37
CA PRO A 78 -10.68 -0.67 -8.70
C PRO A 78 -11.24 -2.01 -9.17
N SER A 79 -11.25 -2.30 -10.46
CA SER A 79 -11.77 -3.54 -11.02
C SER A 79 -11.03 -4.78 -10.53
N ARG A 80 -9.72 -4.66 -10.22
CA ARG A 80 -8.90 -5.75 -9.69
C ARG A 80 -9.04 -5.94 -8.19
N TRP A 81 -9.20 -4.84 -7.46
CA TRP A 81 -9.17 -4.85 -6.00
C TRP A 81 -10.57 -4.90 -5.38
N GLY A 82 -11.62 -4.62 -6.17
CA GLY A 82 -12.99 -4.63 -5.71
C GLY A 82 -13.20 -3.77 -4.46
N GLU A 83 -13.87 -4.30 -3.45
CA GLU A 83 -14.15 -3.60 -2.20
C GLU A 83 -12.88 -3.25 -1.39
N GLN A 84 -11.79 -3.98 -1.60
CA GLN A 84 -10.52 -3.73 -0.92
C GLN A 84 -9.73 -2.57 -1.53
N TRP A 85 -10.16 -2.05 -2.68
CA TRP A 85 -9.47 -1.01 -3.43
C TRP A 85 -9.14 0.23 -2.56
N ARG A 86 -10.10 0.73 -1.81
CA ARG A 86 -9.92 1.92 -0.96
C ARG A 86 -8.81 1.71 0.06
N TYR A 87 -8.86 0.60 0.78
CA TYR A 87 -7.87 0.28 1.80
C TYR A 87 -6.48 0.03 1.19
N ALA A 88 -6.41 -0.68 0.08
CA ALA A 88 -5.17 -0.93 -0.65
C ALA A 88 -4.52 0.37 -1.15
N SER A 89 -5.33 1.29 -1.70
CA SER A 89 -4.88 2.62 -2.10
C SER A 89 -4.32 3.41 -0.92
N GLY A 90 -5.00 3.38 0.23
CA GLY A 90 -4.54 4.00 1.46
C GLY A 90 -3.23 3.40 1.97
N LEU A 91 -3.07 2.07 1.95
CA LEU A 91 -1.80 1.40 2.31
C LEU A 91 -0.66 1.79 1.37
N TYR A 92 -0.95 1.94 0.07
CA TYR A 92 0.02 2.41 -0.92
C TYR A 92 0.54 3.80 -0.55
N VAL A 93 -0.37 4.76 -0.35
CA VAL A 93 -0.03 6.13 0.05
C VAL A 93 0.70 6.15 1.39
N ALA A 94 0.24 5.38 2.38
CA ALA A 94 0.86 5.30 3.71
C ALA A 94 2.30 4.74 3.65
N HIS A 95 2.56 3.75 2.81
CA HIS A 95 3.89 3.21 2.59
C HIS A 95 4.87 4.28 2.10
N TYR A 96 4.55 4.97 1.01
CA TYR A 96 5.42 6.00 0.44
C TYR A 96 5.54 7.21 1.37
N SER A 97 4.45 7.60 2.04
CA SER A 97 4.47 8.66 3.06
C SER A 97 5.40 8.31 4.22
N ALA A 98 5.35 7.09 4.73
CA ALA A 98 6.23 6.63 5.81
C ALA A 98 7.70 6.57 5.36
N MET A 99 7.97 6.14 4.12
CA MET A 99 9.32 6.14 3.55
C MET A 99 9.84 7.57 3.39
N TYR A 100 9.02 8.48 2.89
CA TYR A 100 9.38 9.89 2.76
C TYR A 100 9.70 10.50 4.12
N LEU A 101 8.87 10.30 5.13
CA LEU A 101 9.09 10.82 6.48
C LEU A 101 10.33 10.24 7.16
N LYS A 102 10.79 9.03 6.81
CA LYS A 102 12.08 8.51 7.29
C LYS A 102 13.28 9.31 6.78
N THR A 103 13.18 9.87 5.58
CA THR A 103 14.24 10.70 4.98
C THR A 103 14.10 12.17 5.36
N TYR A 104 12.88 12.61 5.64
CA TYR A 104 12.54 13.96 6.04
C TYR A 104 12.68 14.08 7.57
N ALA A 105 13.90 14.24 8.04
CA ALA A 105 14.14 14.46 9.45
C ALA A 105 14.46 15.93 9.69
N ASP A 106 13.70 16.56 10.57
CA ASP A 106 13.93 17.90 11.13
C ASP A 106 14.12 19.05 10.12
N GLY A 107 13.50 20.17 10.37
CA GLY A 107 13.25 21.33 9.53
C GLY A 107 14.38 21.96 8.68
N SER A 108 15.60 21.41 8.70
CA SER A 108 16.70 21.77 7.80
C SER A 108 17.77 20.69 7.76
N PRO A 109 17.46 19.51 7.19
CA PRO A 109 18.47 18.46 7.09
C PRO A 109 19.54 18.87 6.08
N SER A 110 20.85 18.70 6.44
CA SER A 110 21.92 18.80 5.47
C SER A 110 21.78 17.69 4.40
N ALA A 111 22.28 17.95 3.18
CA ALA A 111 22.25 16.94 2.11
C ALA A 111 22.88 15.61 2.53
N GLN A 112 23.89 15.62 3.40
CA GLN A 112 24.53 14.43 3.94
C GLN A 112 23.61 13.63 4.87
N VAL A 113 22.80 14.31 5.70
CA VAL A 113 21.82 13.67 6.58
C VAL A 113 20.71 13.01 5.74
N VAL A 114 20.22 13.70 4.71
CA VAL A 114 19.24 13.12 3.78
C VAL A 114 19.82 11.90 3.07
N ALA A 115 21.04 11.99 2.55
CA ALA A 115 21.71 10.88 1.88
C ALA A 115 21.95 9.68 2.81
N SER A 116 22.38 9.91 4.05
CA SER A 116 22.58 8.83 5.02
C SER A 116 21.28 8.15 5.46
N LYS A 117 20.18 8.91 5.57
CA LYS A 117 18.85 8.37 5.91
C LYS A 117 18.17 7.67 4.74
N SER A 118 18.48 8.09 3.51
CA SER A 118 17.98 7.42 2.29
C SER A 118 18.71 6.12 1.99
N SER A 119 19.91 5.90 2.58
CA SER A 119 20.60 4.63 2.44
C SER A 119 19.72 3.51 3.00
N GLN A 120 19.50 2.49 2.18
CA GLN A 120 18.65 1.35 2.51
C GLN A 120 19.28 0.56 3.67
N LYS A 121 18.84 0.85 4.89
CA LYS A 121 19.14 -0.01 6.04
C LYS A 121 18.12 -1.14 6.00
N GLY A 122 18.60 -2.38 5.91
CA GLY A 122 17.75 -3.55 6.06
C GLY A 122 16.93 -3.49 7.35
N ASN A 123 15.88 -4.28 7.45
CA ASN A 123 15.13 -4.39 8.70
C ASN A 123 16.08 -4.71 9.84
N VAL A 124 15.99 -3.94 10.94
CA VAL A 124 16.85 -4.15 12.09
C VAL A 124 16.58 -5.56 12.64
N ALA A 125 17.54 -6.46 12.43
CA ALA A 125 17.45 -7.83 12.94
C ALA A 125 17.75 -7.90 14.46
N SER A 126 18.55 -6.96 14.97
CA SER A 126 18.84 -6.85 16.41
C SER A 126 19.20 -5.42 16.78
N ALA A 127 18.78 -5.01 17.97
CA ALA A 127 19.18 -3.74 18.57
C ALA A 127 19.76 -4.03 19.96
N LYS A 128 20.94 -3.48 20.25
CA LYS A 128 21.57 -3.56 21.55
C LYS A 128 21.44 -2.22 22.26
N MET A 129 20.82 -2.23 23.43
CA MET A 129 20.69 -1.08 24.29
C MET A 129 21.29 -1.44 25.67
N GLY A 130 22.51 -0.98 25.95
CA GLY A 130 23.25 -1.39 27.14
C GLY A 130 23.56 -2.90 27.14
N ASP A 131 23.12 -3.61 28.15
CA ASP A 131 23.35 -5.06 28.34
C ASP A 131 22.18 -5.90 27.76
N THR A 132 21.13 -5.25 27.25
CA THR A 132 19.96 -5.94 26.66
C THR A 132 20.06 -5.96 25.14
N THR A 133 20.01 -7.16 24.57
CA THR A 133 19.91 -7.36 23.12
C THR A 133 18.49 -7.78 22.77
N VAL A 134 17.79 -6.99 21.96
CA VAL A 134 16.49 -7.33 21.40
C VAL A 134 16.71 -7.83 19.98
N SER A 135 16.36 -9.08 19.74
CA SER A 135 16.39 -9.70 18.41
C SER A 135 14.97 -9.74 17.83
N TYR A 136 14.80 -9.25 16.61
CA TYR A 136 13.54 -9.32 15.90
C TYR A 136 13.64 -10.41 14.83
N ASP A 137 12.80 -11.42 14.93
CA ASP A 137 12.67 -12.43 13.87
C ASP A 137 11.73 -11.91 12.78
N ASN A 138 12.32 -11.29 11.76
CA ASN A 138 11.60 -10.84 10.58
C ASN A 138 11.49 -11.92 9.50
N GLY A 139 12.07 -13.10 9.72
CA GLY A 139 12.13 -14.17 8.72
C GLY A 139 10.74 -14.67 8.32
N ALA A 140 9.87 -14.91 9.29
CA ALA A 140 8.51 -15.38 9.05
C ALA A 140 7.64 -14.32 8.35
N ILE A 141 7.85 -13.02 8.68
CA ILE A 141 7.11 -11.90 8.08
C ILE A 141 7.54 -11.69 6.62
N ASN A 142 8.83 -11.89 6.33
CA ASN A 142 9.39 -11.70 5.00
C ASN A 142 9.29 -12.94 4.11
N ALA A 143 8.95 -14.10 4.69
CA ALA A 143 8.83 -15.33 3.94
C ALA A 143 7.79 -15.22 2.81
N GLY A 144 8.25 -15.31 1.56
CA GLY A 144 7.43 -15.21 0.36
C GLY A 144 7.18 -13.77 -0.13
N THR A 145 7.65 -12.74 0.58
CA THR A 145 7.61 -11.34 0.13
C THR A 145 9.00 -10.77 -0.21
N GLU A 146 10.04 -11.59 -0.16
CA GLU A 146 11.43 -11.20 -0.42
C GLU A 146 11.63 -10.55 -1.80
N LYS A 147 10.83 -10.96 -2.77
CA LYS A 147 10.86 -10.44 -4.15
C LYS A 147 10.14 -9.10 -4.31
N TRP A 148 9.49 -8.59 -3.27
CA TRP A 148 8.67 -7.37 -3.32
C TRP A 148 9.47 -6.09 -3.04
N GLY A 149 10.79 -6.19 -2.93
CA GLY A 149 11.69 -5.04 -2.81
C GLY A 149 11.38 -4.16 -1.60
N THR A 150 11.21 -2.86 -1.84
CA THR A 150 11.02 -1.87 -0.77
C THR A 150 9.71 -2.01 0.00
N TRP A 151 8.73 -2.77 -0.49
CA TRP A 151 7.45 -2.97 0.20
C TRP A 151 7.61 -3.57 1.59
N ASN A 152 8.65 -4.36 1.82
CA ASN A 152 8.95 -4.94 3.13
C ASN A 152 9.57 -3.92 4.13
N SER A 153 9.92 -2.71 3.68
CA SER A 153 10.55 -1.70 4.53
C SER A 153 9.58 -0.96 5.45
N THR A 154 8.28 -1.14 5.28
CA THR A 154 7.24 -0.59 6.15
C THR A 154 6.15 -1.62 6.40
N GLN A 155 5.48 -1.51 7.54
CA GLN A 155 4.33 -2.36 7.87
C GLN A 155 3.18 -2.19 6.85
N TYR A 156 2.96 -0.98 6.36
CA TYR A 156 1.94 -0.69 5.34
C TYR A 156 2.24 -1.41 4.02
N GLY A 157 3.51 -1.37 3.60
CA GLY A 157 3.95 -2.07 2.39
C GLY A 157 3.85 -3.58 2.51
N ALA A 158 4.23 -4.16 3.65
CA ALA A 158 4.10 -5.59 3.90
C ALA A 158 2.63 -6.06 3.88
N GLN A 159 1.72 -5.26 4.44
CA GLN A 159 0.28 -5.53 4.38
C GLN A 159 -0.23 -5.48 2.94
N LEU A 160 0.12 -4.42 2.19
CA LEU A 160 -0.27 -4.30 0.79
C LEU A 160 0.26 -5.46 -0.06
N ALA A 161 1.53 -5.85 0.13
CA ALA A 161 2.13 -6.99 -0.55
C ALA A 161 1.39 -8.30 -0.26
N THR A 162 0.99 -8.51 0.99
CA THR A 162 0.20 -9.67 1.41
C THR A 162 -1.18 -9.68 0.73
N MET A 163 -1.87 -8.54 0.72
CA MET A 163 -3.17 -8.40 0.04
C MET A 163 -3.05 -8.61 -1.46
N ALA A 164 -2.06 -7.99 -2.11
CA ALA A 164 -1.81 -8.13 -3.53
C ALA A 164 -1.52 -9.59 -3.93
N ARG A 165 -0.83 -10.33 -3.06
CA ARG A 165 -0.61 -11.76 -3.25
C ARG A 165 -1.91 -12.56 -3.22
N MET A 166 -2.81 -12.27 -2.28
CA MET A 166 -4.11 -12.92 -2.20
C MET A 166 -4.96 -12.62 -3.45
N ILE A 167 -4.98 -11.38 -3.90
CA ILE A 167 -5.71 -10.95 -5.10
C ILE A 167 -5.07 -11.54 -6.38
N GLY A 168 -3.74 -11.56 -6.48
CA GLY A 168 -3.01 -12.14 -7.61
C GLY A 168 -3.15 -13.66 -7.72
N ILE A 169 -3.36 -14.34 -6.58
CA ILE A 169 -3.67 -15.77 -6.49
C ILE A 169 -5.19 -16.01 -6.65
N GLY A 170 -5.99 -14.95 -6.55
CA GLY A 170 -7.45 -14.97 -6.49
C GLY A 170 -8.19 -15.50 -7.72
N GLY A 171 -7.51 -16.17 -8.63
CA GLY A 171 -8.10 -17.18 -9.49
C GLY A 171 -8.39 -18.50 -8.78
N MET A 172 -7.96 -18.66 -7.54
CA MET A 172 -8.29 -19.80 -6.70
C MET A 172 -9.57 -19.50 -5.92
N TYR A 173 -10.70 -19.85 -6.51
CA TYR A 173 -11.93 -20.03 -5.75
C TYR A 173 -11.67 -21.14 -4.74
N VAL A 174 -11.66 -20.81 -3.45
CA VAL A 174 -11.92 -21.77 -2.41
C VAL A 174 -13.42 -22.06 -2.50
N ILE A 175 -13.74 -23.21 -3.08
CA ILE A 175 -15.09 -23.79 -3.03
C ILE A 175 -15.29 -24.38 -1.64
#